data_9fea83873ce42466ad872e85169c22f6
#
_entry.id   9fea83873ce42466ad872e85169c22f6
#
_cell.length_a   1.000
_cell.length_b   1.000
_cell.length_c   1.000
_cell.angle_alpha   90.00
_cell.angle_beta   90.00
_cell.angle_gamma   90.00
#
_symmetry.space_group_name_H-M   'P 1'
#
loop_
_entity.id
_entity.type
_entity.pdbx_description
1 polymer ?
#
loop_
_entity_poly.entity_id
_entity_poly.type
_entity_poly.pdbx_seq_one_letter_code
_entity_poly.pdbx_strand_id
1 'polypeptide(L)' 'MIVKGSRESVIQNLEDAGCGTEMIQDFMGWFDKGQQAKQLKLLEHQREYLLGRVHRDEKRISCLDYLVYQIQGQAMGKR' A
#
# COMPACT_ATOMS: atom_id res chain seq x y z
N MET A 1 5.66 14.45 7.76
CA MET A 1 5.69 14.09 7.48
C MET A 1 6.01 13.55 6.88
N ILE A 2 5.77 13.32 6.73
CA ILE A 2 5.84 12.93 6.27
C ILE A 2 6.15 12.36 5.61
N VAL A 3 6.51 12.28 5.67
CA VAL A 3 6.66 11.59 5.30
C VAL A 3 6.44 11.10 4.24
N LYS A 4 5.71 11.41 3.89
CA LYS A 4 5.35 11.08 2.81
C LYS A 4 6.31 10.59 2.05
N GLY A 5 6.33 9.93 1.29
CA GLY A 5 7.32 9.54 0.42
C GLY A 5 8.49 8.81 1.02
N SER A 6 8.52 8.71 2.28
CA SER A 6 9.59 7.97 2.92
C SER A 6 9.45 6.48 2.60
N ARG A 7 10.52 5.90 2.09
CA ARG A 7 10.50 4.48 1.78
C ARG A 7 10.22 3.65 3.02
N GLU A 8 10.84 4.01 4.11
CA GLU A 8 10.67 3.24 5.35
C GLU A 8 9.23 3.31 5.83
N SER A 9 8.62 4.46 5.69
CA SER A 9 7.24 4.62 6.10
C SER A 9 6.32 3.74 5.26
N VAL A 10 6.57 3.68 3.97
CA VAL A 10 5.77 2.85 3.07
C VAL A 10 5.95 1.38 3.42
N ILE A 11 7.18 0.98 3.64
CA ILE A 11 7.46 -0.41 3.98
C ILE A 11 6.76 -0.79 5.28
N GLN A 12 6.81 0.10 6.26
CA GLN A 12 6.18 -0.17 7.54
C GLN A 12 4.66 -0.34 7.35
N ASN A 13 4.06 0.51 6.54
CA ASN A 13 2.64 0.40 6.28
C ASN A 13 2.29 -0.91 5.60
N LEU A 14 3.15 -1.36 4.69
CA LEU A 14 2.92 -2.64 4.02
C LEU A 14 3.02 -3.80 5.00
N GLU A 15 3.98 -3.73 5.90
CA GLU A 15 4.11 -4.75 6.92
C GLU A 15 2.90 -4.76 7.84
N ASP A 16 2.44 -3.59 8.21
CA ASP A 16 1.26 -3.49 9.06
C ASP A 16 0.01 -4.02 8.36
N ALA A 17 0.01 -3.94 7.05
CA ALA A 17 -1.10 -4.45 6.26
C ALA A 17 -1.00 -5.95 6.01
N GLY A 18 0.03 -6.59 6.53
CA GLY A 18 0.15 -8.03 6.41
C GLY A 18 0.81 -8.50 5.13
N CYS A 19 1.49 -7.62 4.42
CA CYS A 19 2.18 -8.01 3.20
C CYS A 19 3.45 -8.77 3.53
N GLY A 20 3.72 -9.81 2.75
CA GLY A 20 4.93 -10.59 2.95
C GLY A 20 6.14 -9.91 2.34
N THR A 21 7.30 -10.46 2.63
CA THR A 21 8.55 -9.87 2.17
C THR A 21 8.61 -9.74 0.66
N GLU A 22 8.24 -10.79 -0.06
CA GLU A 22 8.28 -10.75 -1.51
C GLU A 22 7.34 -9.69 -2.07
N MET A 23 6.16 -9.61 -1.47
CA MET A 23 5.19 -8.64 -1.91
C MET A 23 5.69 -7.23 -1.71
N ILE A 24 6.34 -7.01 -0.57
CA ILE A 24 6.90 -5.69 -0.28
C ILE A 24 8.01 -5.36 -1.26
N GLN A 25 8.85 -6.32 -1.59
CA GLN A 25 9.93 -6.08 -2.55
C GLN A 25 9.36 -5.69 -3.91
N ASP A 26 8.32 -6.39 -4.36
CA ASP A 26 7.70 -6.06 -5.63
C ASP A 26 7.11 -4.65 -5.60
N PHE A 27 6.41 -4.35 -4.51
CA PHE A 27 5.78 -3.04 -4.38
C PHE A 27 6.84 -1.94 -4.40
N MET A 28 7.92 -2.13 -3.65
CA MET A 28 8.93 -1.08 -3.58
C MET A 28 9.67 -0.91 -4.90
N GLY A 29 9.80 -1.98 -5.65
CA GLY A 29 10.36 -1.86 -7.00
C GLY A 29 9.51 -0.96 -7.86
N TRP A 30 8.21 -1.14 -7.81
CA TRP A 30 7.29 -0.29 -8.57
C TRP A 30 7.27 1.13 -8.01
N PHE A 31 7.36 1.23 -6.69
CA PHE A 31 7.39 2.53 -6.03
C PHE A 31 8.57 3.36 -6.53
N ASP A 32 9.74 2.73 -6.61
CA ASP A 32 10.93 3.43 -7.05
C ASP A 32 10.85 3.88 -8.50
N LYS A 33 10.08 3.14 -9.30
CA LYS A 33 9.96 3.46 -10.71
C LYS A 33 8.73 4.31 -11.01
N GLY A 34 7.96 4.63 -10.00
CA GLY A 34 6.77 5.44 -10.19
C GLY A 34 5.63 4.73 -10.88
N GLN A 35 5.60 3.41 -10.83
CA GLN A 35 4.54 2.65 -11.49
C GLN A 35 3.36 2.51 -10.57
N GLN A 36 2.55 3.54 -10.50
CA GLN A 36 1.47 3.61 -9.54
C GLN A 36 0.35 2.60 -9.82
N ALA A 37 0.09 2.34 -11.09
CA ALA A 37 -0.97 1.41 -11.43
C ALA A 37 -0.70 0.03 -10.85
N LYS A 38 0.54 -0.42 -10.90
CA LYS A 38 0.90 -1.72 -10.35
C LYS A 38 0.83 -1.72 -8.84
N GLN A 39 1.24 -0.61 -8.23
CA GLN A 39 1.15 -0.49 -6.79
C GLN A 39 -0.30 -0.60 -6.33
N LEU A 40 -1.19 0.12 -6.99
CA LEU A 40 -2.59 0.09 -6.62
C LEU A 40 -3.20 -1.29 -6.81
N LYS A 41 -2.80 -1.96 -7.88
CA LYS A 41 -3.34 -3.28 -8.14
C LYS A 41 -2.94 -4.27 -7.05
N LEU A 42 -1.70 -4.19 -6.60
CA LEU A 42 -1.23 -5.06 -5.53
C LEU A 42 -1.99 -4.79 -4.24
N LEU A 43 -2.19 -3.53 -3.92
CA LEU A 43 -2.90 -3.17 -2.70
C LEU A 43 -4.35 -3.62 -2.75
N GLU A 44 -4.97 -3.50 -3.91
CA GLU A 44 -6.34 -3.95 -4.08
C GLU A 44 -6.44 -5.46 -3.90
N HIS A 45 -5.48 -6.18 -4.46
CA HIS A 45 -5.45 -7.63 -4.33
C HIS A 45 -5.32 -8.03 -2.87
N GLN A 46 -4.43 -7.38 -2.14
CA GLN A 46 -4.22 -7.68 -0.73
C GLN A 46 -5.48 -7.37 0.08
N ARG A 47 -6.13 -6.27 -0.26
CA ARG A 47 -7.36 -5.88 0.44
C ARG A 47 -8.43 -6.94 0.27
N GLU A 48 -8.58 -7.46 -0.95
CA GLU A 48 -9.56 -8.49 -1.20
C GLU A 48 -9.22 -9.77 -0.45
N TYR A 49 -7.96 -10.09 -0.39
CA TYR A 49 -7.52 -11.24 0.36
C TYR A 49 -7.91 -11.12 1.82
N LEU A 50 -7.69 -9.96 2.42
CA LEU A 50 -8.00 -9.75 3.82
C LEU A 50 -9.51 -9.76 4.06
N LEU A 51 -10.27 -9.20 3.12
CA LEU A 51 -11.72 -9.20 3.26
C LEU A 51 -12.29 -10.60 3.26
N GLY A 52 -11.63 -11.51 2.58
CA GLY A 52 -12.09 -12.87 2.51
C GLY A 52 -11.78 -13.68 3.77
N ARG A 53 -11.05 -13.12 4.70
CA ARG A 53 -10.68 -13.86 5.90
C ARG A 53 -11.70 -13.62 7.00
N VAL A 54 -11.49 -12.59 7.76
CA VAL A 54 -12.44 -12.25 8.77
C VAL A 54 -12.21 -10.86 9.20
N HIS A 55 -13.10 -10.40 10.00
CA HIS A 55 -13.06 -9.02 10.36
C HIS A 55 -11.88 -8.62 11.19
N ARG A 56 -11.21 -9.50 11.81
CA ARG A 56 -10.08 -9.11 12.63
C ARG A 56 -8.96 -8.48 11.81
N ASP A 57 -9.10 -8.50 10.50
CA ASP A 57 -8.10 -7.89 9.63
C ASP A 57 -8.43 -6.43 9.30
N GLU A 58 -9.38 -5.84 10.01
CA GLU A 58 -9.78 -4.46 9.74
C GLU A 58 -8.62 -3.50 9.80
N LYS A 59 -7.75 -3.69 10.77
CA LYS A 59 -6.61 -2.78 10.91
C LYS A 59 -5.70 -2.84 9.69
N ARG A 60 -5.49 -4.04 9.17
CA ARG A 60 -4.65 -4.20 7.99
C ARG A 60 -5.29 -3.57 6.77
N ILE A 61 -6.62 -3.71 6.68
CA ILE A 61 -7.34 -3.11 5.58
C ILE A 61 -7.25 -1.59 5.65
N SER A 62 -7.32 -1.04 6.85
CA SER A 62 -7.17 0.41 7.00
C SER A 62 -5.81 0.88 6.52
N CYS A 63 -4.78 0.11 6.79
CA CYS A 63 -3.45 0.47 6.31
C CYS A 63 -3.39 0.48 4.78
N LEU A 64 -4.03 -0.50 4.17
CA LEU A 64 -4.08 -0.56 2.71
C LEU A 64 -4.84 0.63 2.14
N ASP A 65 -5.96 0.96 2.75
CA ASP A 65 -6.76 2.09 2.28
C ASP A 65 -5.97 3.39 2.39
N TYR A 66 -5.22 3.54 3.45
CA TYR A 66 -4.40 4.72 3.63
C TYR A 66 -3.35 4.82 2.51
N LEU A 67 -2.71 3.69 2.17
CA LEU A 67 -1.73 3.68 1.10
C LEU A 67 -2.35 4.01 -0.23
N VAL A 68 -3.52 3.46 -0.50
CA VAL A 68 -4.23 3.75 -1.74
C VAL A 68 -4.53 5.25 -1.82
N TYR A 69 -5.00 5.80 -0.72
CA TYR A 69 -5.32 7.22 -0.67
C TYR A 69 -4.09 8.07 -0.99
N GLN A 70 -2.95 7.71 -0.40
CA GLN A 70 -1.74 8.47 -0.63
C GLN A 70 -1.28 8.39 -2.09
N ILE A 71 -1.35 7.20 -2.67
CA ILE A 71 -0.91 7.02 -4.04
C ILE A 71 -1.80 7.81 -4.99
N GLN A 72 -3.12 7.71 -4.79
CA GLN A 72 -4.04 8.43 -5.65
C GLN A 72 -3.89 9.93 -5.47
N GLY A 73 -3.64 10.36 -4.24
CA GLY A 73 -3.41 11.78 -4.00
C GLY A 73 -2.20 12.29 -4.74
N GLN A 74 -1.14 11.51 -4.77
CA GLN A 74 0.05 11.90 -5.50
C GLN A 74 -0.21 11.96 -6.99
N ALA A 75 -0.99 11.01 -7.49
CA ALA A 75 -1.25 10.95 -8.92
C ALA A 75 -2.09 12.12 -9.37
N MET A 76 -3.02 12.56 -8.54
CA MET A 76 -3.90 13.61 -8.93
C MET A 76 -3.49 14.92 -8.41
N GLY A 77 -2.65 14.85 -7.54
CA GLY A 77 -2.10 15.91 -7.00
C GLY A 77 -2.17 17.18 -7.43
N LYS A 78 -2.24 17.35 -7.53
CA LYS A 78 -2.35 18.16 -7.70
C LYS A 78 -3.22 18.75 -7.95
N ARG A 79 -3.64 18.96 -7.93
CA ARG A 79 -4.55 19.52 -8.14
C ARG A 79 -4.50 20.37 -7.86
#